data_18584a17a3245869818f3ade67aa103a
#
_entry.id   18584a17a3245869818f3ade67aa103a
#
_cell.length_a   1.000
_cell.length_b   1.000
_cell.length_c   1.000
_cell.angle_alpha   90.00
_cell.angle_beta   90.00
_cell.angle_gamma   90.00
#
_symmetry.space_group_name_H-M   'P 1'
#
loop_
_entity.id
_entity.type
_entity.pdbx_description
1 polymer ?
#
loop_
_entity_poly.entity_id
_entity_poly.type
_entity_poly.pdbx_seq_one_letter_code
_entity_poly.pdbx_strand_id
1 'polypeptide(L)'
;MSYPMAPVIRLTLVCLYLALVAPLPWLAPAENRAGVGLAVGLGLALIVALTSEQVELDESGIRVGHPSWCSWLLRRGWALEWQSISALTPVATSQGGRVFYVCSPEGSAFLLPQRVANFDDFLSRFGAATGIDTTAIGRISPPWTYQLLAGFSATLLLAELAFGLGIAARGL
;
A
#
# COMPACT_ATOMS: atom_id res chain seq x y z
N MET A 1 0.00 11.20 -15.89
CA MET A 1 0.14 11.58 -14.46
C MET A 1 0.21 10.33 -13.62
N SER A 2 0.97 10.35 -12.50
CA SER A 2 1.14 9.16 -11.65
C SER A 2 0.65 9.43 -10.23
N TYR A 3 -0.10 8.48 -9.69
CA TYR A 3 -0.67 8.49 -8.33
C TYR A 3 -0.10 7.28 -7.56
N PRO A 4 0.99 7.45 -6.83
CA PRO A 4 1.54 6.39 -6.00
C PRO A 4 0.62 6.10 -4.80
N MET A 5 0.87 4.99 -4.10
CA MET A 5 0.22 4.73 -2.82
C MET A 5 0.41 5.90 -1.86
N ALA A 6 -0.64 6.23 -1.09
CA ALA A 6 -0.60 7.35 -0.14
C ALA A 6 0.58 7.21 0.85
N PRO A 7 1.44 8.25 0.99
CA PRO A 7 2.67 8.14 1.80
C PRO A 7 2.41 7.72 3.24
N VAL A 8 1.32 8.20 3.84
CA VAL A 8 0.94 7.83 5.22
C VAL A 8 0.70 6.32 5.33
N ILE A 9 0.00 5.72 4.35
CA ILE A 9 -0.26 4.27 4.35
C ILE A 9 1.05 3.50 4.21
N ARG A 10 1.88 3.88 3.24
CA ARG A 10 3.17 3.24 3.00
C ARG A 10 4.09 3.32 4.23
N LEU A 11 4.23 4.51 4.81
CA LEU A 11 5.04 4.71 6.00
C LEU A 11 4.53 3.89 7.18
N THR A 12 3.21 3.90 7.41
CA THR A 12 2.59 3.11 8.49
C THR A 12 2.90 1.61 8.34
N LEU A 13 2.75 1.05 7.14
CA LEU A 13 3.01 -0.37 6.90
C LEU A 13 4.50 -0.73 7.10
N VAL A 14 5.41 0.14 6.66
CA VAL A 14 6.85 -0.06 6.87
C VAL A 14 7.20 0.05 8.37
N CYS A 15 6.70 1.06 9.07
CA CYS A 15 6.93 1.22 10.51
C CYS A 15 6.35 0.05 11.31
N LEU A 16 5.15 -0.41 10.97
CA LEU A 16 4.53 -1.56 11.61
C LEU A 16 5.34 -2.83 11.41
N TYR A 17 5.80 -3.06 10.17
CA TYR A 17 6.68 -4.18 9.87
C TYR A 17 7.94 -4.13 10.72
N LEU A 18 8.64 -2.99 10.74
CA LEU A 18 9.87 -2.82 11.51
C LEU A 18 9.61 -3.02 13.01
N ALA A 19 8.54 -2.44 13.54
CA ALA A 19 8.16 -2.58 14.95
C ALA A 19 7.87 -4.03 15.37
N LEU A 20 7.49 -4.90 14.44
CA LEU A 20 7.19 -6.30 14.76
C LEU A 20 8.41 -7.22 14.58
N VAL A 21 9.32 -6.89 13.66
CA VAL A 21 10.37 -7.86 13.28
C VAL A 21 11.79 -7.37 13.52
N ALA A 22 12.02 -6.05 13.75
CA ALA A 22 13.38 -5.54 14.00
C ALA A 22 14.07 -6.19 15.20
N PRO A 23 13.41 -6.56 16.33
CA PRO A 23 14.05 -7.24 17.44
C PRO A 23 14.46 -8.68 17.14
N LEU A 24 13.86 -9.36 16.18
CA LEU A 24 14.02 -10.79 15.95
C LEU A 24 15.48 -11.25 15.78
N PRO A 25 16.36 -10.53 15.04
CA PRO A 25 17.77 -10.93 14.92
C PRO A 25 18.51 -10.95 16.27
N TRP A 26 18.17 -10.05 17.20
CA TRP A 26 18.80 -10.02 18.54
C TRP A 26 18.25 -11.11 19.46
N LEU A 27 16.99 -11.49 19.29
CA LEU A 27 16.34 -12.56 20.06
C LEU A 27 16.74 -13.96 19.55
N ALA A 28 17.23 -14.06 18.32
CA ALA A 28 17.63 -15.32 17.72
C ALA A 28 18.93 -15.85 18.32
N PRO A 29 19.10 -17.20 18.40
CA PRO A 29 20.37 -17.84 18.73
C PRO A 29 21.51 -17.31 17.85
N ALA A 30 22.74 -17.25 18.38
CA ALA A 30 23.87 -16.63 17.70
C ALA A 30 24.13 -17.21 16.30
N GLU A 31 23.97 -18.51 16.14
CA GLU A 31 24.13 -19.23 14.87
C GLU A 31 23.09 -18.83 13.81
N ASN A 32 21.91 -18.35 14.21
CA ASN A 32 20.80 -18.04 13.32
C ASN A 32 20.63 -16.53 13.07
N ARG A 33 21.34 -15.67 13.79
CA ARG A 33 21.20 -14.19 13.73
C ARG A 33 21.33 -13.64 12.32
N ALA A 34 22.33 -14.10 11.59
CA ALA A 34 22.56 -13.65 10.21
C ALA A 34 21.42 -14.06 9.27
N GLY A 35 20.92 -15.30 9.39
CA GLY A 35 19.80 -15.78 8.61
C GLY A 35 18.51 -15.03 8.91
N VAL A 36 18.21 -14.79 10.20
CA VAL A 36 17.04 -13.99 10.60
C VAL A 36 17.18 -12.54 10.13
N GLY A 37 18.36 -11.94 10.26
CA GLY A 37 18.61 -10.58 9.75
C GLY A 37 18.39 -10.46 8.24
N LEU A 38 18.86 -11.46 7.47
CA LEU A 38 18.60 -11.52 6.04
C LEU A 38 17.11 -11.64 5.74
N ALA A 39 16.38 -12.52 6.45
CA ALA A 39 14.94 -12.69 6.28
C ALA A 39 14.17 -11.39 6.57
N VAL A 40 14.55 -10.65 7.63
CA VAL A 40 14.00 -9.34 7.94
C VAL A 40 14.29 -8.34 6.82
N GLY A 41 15.50 -8.31 6.27
CA GLY A 41 15.83 -7.44 5.13
C GLY A 41 15.04 -7.77 3.88
N LEU A 42 14.90 -9.04 3.53
CA LEU A 42 14.09 -9.49 2.39
C LEU A 42 12.60 -9.18 2.58
N GLY A 43 12.08 -9.36 3.79
CA GLY A 43 10.71 -8.98 4.13
C GLY A 43 10.47 -7.49 3.99
N LEU A 44 11.42 -6.64 4.42
CA LEU A 44 11.35 -5.19 4.22
C LEU A 44 11.33 -4.83 2.73
N ALA A 45 12.20 -5.44 1.94
CA ALA A 45 12.21 -5.23 0.48
C ALA A 45 10.87 -5.63 -0.15
N LEU A 46 10.26 -6.72 0.31
CA LEU A 46 8.94 -7.16 -0.16
C LEU A 46 7.83 -6.17 0.24
N ILE A 47 7.82 -5.66 1.48
CA ILE A 47 6.84 -4.64 1.92
C ILE A 47 6.99 -3.37 1.08
N VAL A 48 8.23 -2.91 0.83
CA VAL A 48 8.49 -1.75 -0.03
C VAL A 48 7.99 -2.00 -1.45
N ALA A 49 8.20 -3.19 -2.00
CA ALA A 49 7.71 -3.56 -3.32
C ALA A 49 6.18 -3.58 -3.38
N LEU A 50 5.51 -4.25 -2.43
CA LEU A 50 4.05 -4.34 -2.35
C LEU A 50 3.38 -2.96 -2.19
N THR A 51 4.03 -2.04 -1.48
CA THR A 51 3.54 -0.67 -1.27
C THR A 51 3.95 0.31 -2.36
N SER A 52 4.59 -0.17 -3.43
CA SER A 52 4.99 0.64 -4.59
C SER A 52 3.99 0.60 -5.74
N GLU A 53 2.79 0.04 -5.52
CA GLU A 53 1.71 0.13 -6.51
C GLU A 53 1.38 1.59 -6.83
N GLN A 54 1.15 1.87 -8.10
CA GLN A 54 0.82 3.20 -8.60
C GLN A 54 -0.24 3.12 -9.71
N VAL A 55 -0.97 4.21 -9.82
CA VAL A 55 -1.93 4.44 -10.90
C VAL A 55 -1.36 5.50 -11.83
N GLU A 56 -1.34 5.23 -13.10
CA GLU A 56 -0.96 6.17 -14.14
C GLU A 56 -2.18 6.50 -14.99
N LEU A 57 -2.45 7.79 -15.13
CA LEU A 57 -3.46 8.31 -16.05
C LEU A 57 -2.75 9.03 -17.20
N ASP A 58 -3.05 8.64 -18.41
CA ASP A 58 -2.60 9.30 -19.63
C ASP A 58 -3.79 9.68 -20.53
N GLU A 59 -3.51 10.19 -21.72
CA GLU A 59 -4.56 10.59 -22.67
C GLU A 59 -5.36 9.39 -23.19
N SER A 60 -4.78 8.21 -23.19
CA SER A 60 -5.36 6.99 -23.74
C SER A 60 -6.16 6.19 -22.72
N GLY A 61 -5.80 6.24 -21.44
CA GLY A 61 -6.45 5.39 -20.44
C GLY A 61 -5.86 5.44 -19.03
N ILE A 62 -6.21 4.41 -18.29
CA ILE A 62 -5.72 4.14 -16.94
C ILE A 62 -4.84 2.89 -16.92
N ARG A 63 -3.72 2.97 -16.24
CA ARG A 63 -2.83 1.84 -15.96
C ARG A 63 -2.59 1.74 -14.46
N VAL A 64 -2.74 0.55 -13.92
CA VAL A 64 -2.45 0.22 -12.53
C VAL A 64 -1.38 -0.86 -12.48
N GLY A 65 -0.35 -0.64 -11.70
CA GLY A 65 0.74 -1.61 -11.62
C GLY A 65 1.85 -1.19 -10.69
N HIS A 66 2.94 -1.93 -10.76
CA HIS A 66 4.14 -1.70 -9.96
C HIS A 66 5.27 -1.19 -10.86
N PRO A 67 6.21 -0.39 -10.31
CA PRO A 67 7.40 0.03 -11.03
C PRO A 67 8.21 -1.15 -11.59
N SER A 68 8.96 -0.91 -12.66
CA SER A 68 9.72 -1.94 -13.39
C SER A 68 10.69 -2.75 -12.52
N TRP A 69 11.23 -2.15 -11.44
CA TRP A 69 12.17 -2.83 -10.54
C TRP A 69 11.55 -3.97 -9.71
N CYS A 70 10.22 -3.96 -9.48
CA CYS A 70 9.52 -5.00 -8.71
C CYS A 70 8.34 -5.64 -9.45
N SER A 71 7.98 -5.16 -10.64
CA SER A 71 6.84 -5.68 -11.41
C SER A 71 6.99 -7.16 -11.81
N TRP A 72 8.21 -7.65 -11.94
CA TRP A 72 8.52 -9.06 -12.26
C TRP A 72 8.20 -10.02 -11.09
N LEU A 73 8.24 -9.53 -9.84
CA LEU A 73 7.99 -10.31 -8.64
C LEU A 73 6.52 -10.27 -8.21
N LEU A 74 5.83 -9.19 -8.54
CA LEU A 74 4.50 -8.90 -8.04
C LEU A 74 3.42 -9.21 -9.09
N ARG A 75 2.16 -9.15 -8.65
CA ARG A 75 1.01 -9.36 -9.53
C ARG A 75 1.08 -8.42 -10.74
N ARG A 76 0.80 -8.96 -11.91
CA ARG A 76 0.68 -8.15 -13.14
C ARG A 76 -0.37 -7.07 -12.93
N GLY A 77 -0.02 -5.84 -13.28
CA GLY A 77 -0.94 -4.73 -13.34
C GLY A 77 -2.00 -4.94 -14.44
N TRP A 78 -2.91 -3.98 -14.55
CA TRP A 78 -3.89 -3.93 -15.61
C TRP A 78 -3.89 -2.54 -16.26
N ALA A 79 -4.40 -2.47 -17.48
CA ALA A 79 -4.59 -1.23 -18.21
C ALA A 79 -5.90 -1.29 -18.98
N LEU A 80 -6.60 -0.16 -19.05
CA LEU A 80 -7.83 0.00 -19.84
C LEU A 80 -7.79 1.36 -20.53
N GLU A 81 -8.22 1.37 -21.78
CA GLU A 81 -8.50 2.62 -22.51
C GLU A 81 -9.79 3.26 -21.96
N TRP A 82 -9.86 4.59 -21.95
CA TRP A 82 -11.04 5.30 -21.44
C TRP A 82 -12.33 4.86 -22.10
N GLN A 83 -12.29 4.60 -23.40
CA GLN A 83 -13.44 4.14 -24.18
C GLN A 83 -13.90 2.72 -23.84
N SER A 84 -13.00 1.91 -23.26
CA SER A 84 -13.29 0.54 -22.82
C SER A 84 -13.79 0.47 -21.38
N ILE A 85 -14.08 1.60 -20.75
CA ILE A 85 -14.64 1.64 -19.39
C ILE A 85 -16.14 1.89 -19.50
N SER A 86 -16.93 0.90 -19.11
CA SER A 86 -18.39 0.97 -19.19
C SER A 86 -19.05 1.40 -17.89
N ALA A 87 -18.52 1.01 -16.74
CA ALA A 87 -19.14 1.28 -15.45
C ALA A 87 -18.15 1.15 -14.28
N LEU A 88 -18.51 1.76 -13.15
CA LEU A 88 -17.94 1.53 -11.84
C LEU A 88 -18.97 0.78 -10.97
N THR A 89 -18.65 -0.47 -10.62
CA THR A 89 -19.55 -1.32 -9.84
C THR A 89 -19.12 -1.35 -8.38
N PRO A 90 -19.95 -0.84 -7.44
CA PRO A 90 -19.67 -0.94 -6.02
C PRO A 90 -19.90 -2.36 -5.50
N VAL A 91 -18.98 -2.87 -4.71
CA VAL A 91 -19.09 -4.16 -4.01
C VAL A 91 -18.87 -3.95 -2.52
N ALA A 92 -19.82 -4.40 -1.71
CA ALA A 92 -19.70 -4.33 -0.26
C ALA A 92 -18.64 -5.34 0.24
N THR A 93 -17.82 -4.91 1.19
CA THR A 93 -16.87 -5.79 1.88
C THR A 93 -17.46 -6.34 3.16
N SER A 94 -16.96 -7.47 3.63
CA SER A 94 -17.38 -8.09 4.90
C SER A 94 -17.16 -7.20 6.14
N GLN A 95 -16.33 -6.17 6.01
CA GLN A 95 -16.04 -5.22 7.09
C GLN A 95 -16.86 -3.93 6.99
N GLY A 96 -17.93 -3.90 6.18
CA GLY A 96 -18.82 -2.74 6.02
C GLY A 96 -18.28 -1.64 5.10
N GLY A 97 -17.12 -1.82 4.49
CA GLY A 97 -16.58 -0.91 3.49
C GLY A 97 -17.16 -1.17 2.09
N ARG A 98 -16.81 -0.31 1.14
CA ARG A 98 -17.13 -0.50 -0.29
C ARG A 98 -15.85 -0.43 -1.10
N VAL A 99 -15.71 -1.36 -2.03
CA VAL A 99 -14.71 -1.33 -3.09
C VAL A 99 -15.40 -1.13 -4.42
N PHE A 100 -14.70 -0.60 -5.38
CA PHE A 100 -15.25 -0.32 -6.71
C PHE A 100 -14.45 -1.07 -7.75
N TYR A 101 -15.17 -1.67 -8.69
CA TYR A 101 -14.57 -2.34 -9.84
C TYR A 101 -14.80 -1.51 -11.10
N VAL A 102 -13.72 -1.29 -11.83
CA VAL A 102 -13.76 -0.73 -13.18
C VAL A 102 -14.13 -1.85 -14.13
N CYS A 103 -15.28 -1.75 -14.76
CA CYS A 103 -15.82 -2.79 -15.66
C CYS A 103 -15.63 -2.38 -17.11
N SER A 104 -15.29 -3.36 -17.96
CA SER A 104 -15.30 -3.21 -19.41
C SER A 104 -16.53 -3.88 -20.04
N PRO A 105 -16.94 -3.49 -21.26
CA PRO A 105 -18.04 -4.13 -21.98
C PRO A 105 -17.81 -5.60 -22.26
N GLU A 106 -16.54 -6.03 -22.29
CA GLU A 106 -16.12 -7.41 -22.54
C GLU A 106 -16.25 -8.31 -21.29
N GLY A 107 -16.75 -7.77 -20.17
CA GLY A 107 -16.95 -8.50 -18.92
C GLY A 107 -15.71 -8.55 -18.00
N SER A 108 -14.65 -7.86 -18.33
CA SER A 108 -13.50 -7.73 -17.42
C SER A 108 -13.83 -6.72 -16.31
N ALA A 109 -13.41 -7.04 -15.06
CA ALA A 109 -13.60 -6.20 -13.90
C ALA A 109 -12.30 -6.09 -13.11
N PHE A 110 -11.81 -4.88 -12.90
CA PHE A 110 -10.56 -4.59 -12.20
C PHE A 110 -10.81 -3.72 -10.98
N LEU A 111 -10.15 -4.04 -9.87
CA LEU A 111 -10.31 -3.27 -8.64
C LEU A 111 -9.75 -1.85 -8.82
N LEU A 112 -10.56 -0.83 -8.50
CA LEU A 112 -10.14 0.56 -8.49
C LEU A 112 -9.24 0.81 -7.27
N PRO A 113 -8.00 1.32 -7.43
CA PRO A 113 -7.13 1.61 -6.30
C PRO A 113 -7.62 2.80 -5.48
N GLN A 114 -8.07 2.54 -4.24
CA GLN A 114 -8.58 3.57 -3.33
C GLN A 114 -7.55 4.05 -2.30
N ARG A 115 -6.30 3.56 -2.38
CA ARG A 115 -5.20 3.87 -1.44
C ARG A 115 -4.14 4.78 -2.05
N VAL A 116 -4.45 5.45 -3.14
CA VAL A 116 -3.52 6.34 -3.83
C VAL A 116 -3.44 7.72 -3.17
N ALA A 117 -2.32 8.38 -3.36
CA ALA A 117 -2.15 9.79 -2.99
C ALA A 117 -3.06 10.66 -3.86
N ASN A 118 -3.48 11.81 -3.31
CA ASN A 118 -4.34 12.77 -4.01
C ASN A 118 -5.59 12.12 -4.63
N PHE A 119 -6.24 11.25 -3.84
CA PHE A 119 -7.36 10.43 -4.29
C PHE A 119 -8.50 11.24 -4.91
N ASP A 120 -8.78 12.43 -4.38
CA ASP A 120 -9.85 13.30 -4.87
C ASP A 120 -9.52 13.87 -6.26
N ASP A 121 -8.25 14.25 -6.52
CA ASP A 121 -7.78 14.67 -7.85
C ASP A 121 -7.82 13.50 -8.83
N PHE A 122 -7.39 12.31 -8.39
CA PHE A 122 -7.50 11.08 -9.20
C PHE A 122 -8.95 10.81 -9.64
N LEU A 123 -9.91 10.84 -8.71
CA LEU A 123 -11.33 10.63 -9.02
C LEU A 123 -11.91 11.70 -9.95
N SER A 124 -11.56 12.96 -9.73
CA SER A 124 -11.99 14.08 -10.58
C SER A 124 -11.55 13.87 -12.03
N ARG A 125 -10.28 13.46 -12.24
CA ARG A 125 -9.75 13.19 -13.59
C ARG A 125 -10.33 11.95 -14.21
N PHE A 126 -10.50 10.89 -13.42
CA PHE A 126 -11.15 9.66 -13.87
C PHE A 126 -12.59 9.94 -14.32
N GLY A 127 -13.36 10.67 -13.53
CA GLY A 127 -14.73 11.07 -13.88
C GLY A 127 -14.79 11.96 -15.12
N ALA A 128 -13.85 12.91 -15.24
CA ALA A 128 -13.76 13.78 -16.42
C ALA A 128 -13.43 13.00 -17.70
N ALA A 129 -12.57 11.97 -17.59
CA ALA A 129 -12.17 11.18 -18.76
C ALA A 129 -13.21 10.14 -19.18
N THR A 130 -13.98 9.59 -18.23
CA THR A 130 -14.97 8.52 -18.50
C THR A 130 -16.42 9.01 -18.58
N GLY A 131 -16.71 10.20 -18.05
CA GLY A 131 -18.10 10.69 -17.88
C GLY A 131 -18.88 9.99 -16.76
N ILE A 132 -18.23 9.10 -15.98
CA ILE A 132 -18.89 8.34 -14.91
C ILE A 132 -18.91 9.17 -13.62
N ASP A 133 -20.06 9.17 -12.94
CA ASP A 133 -20.19 9.83 -11.64
C ASP A 133 -19.33 9.12 -10.58
N THR A 134 -18.38 9.85 -10.02
CA THR A 134 -17.46 9.39 -8.98
C THR A 134 -17.78 9.92 -7.58
N THR A 135 -18.87 10.69 -7.42
CA THR A 135 -19.20 11.37 -6.14
C THR A 135 -19.49 10.42 -4.99
N ALA A 136 -19.98 9.22 -5.31
CA ALA A 136 -20.24 8.16 -4.31
C ALA A 136 -19.00 7.38 -3.88
N ILE A 137 -17.82 7.63 -4.50
CA ILE A 137 -16.61 6.87 -4.26
C ILE A 137 -15.81 7.52 -3.14
N GLY A 138 -15.73 6.83 -2.01
CA GLY A 138 -14.92 7.24 -0.87
C GLY A 138 -13.63 6.43 -0.71
N ARG A 139 -12.78 6.85 0.23
CA ARG A 139 -11.62 6.07 0.67
C ARG A 139 -12.09 4.83 1.44
N ILE A 140 -11.41 3.69 1.26
CA ILE A 140 -11.75 2.43 1.96
C ILE A 140 -11.68 2.59 3.48
N SER A 141 -10.69 3.31 3.97
CA SER A 141 -10.47 3.50 5.40
C SER A 141 -10.30 4.98 5.71
N PRO A 142 -10.87 5.47 6.82
CA PRO A 142 -10.65 6.83 7.27
C PRO A 142 -9.15 7.10 7.50
N PRO A 143 -8.63 8.28 7.16
CA PRO A 143 -7.20 8.61 7.33
C PRO A 143 -6.70 8.44 8.78
N TRP A 144 -7.54 8.71 9.77
CA TRP A 144 -7.19 8.60 11.18
C TRP A 144 -6.78 7.17 11.61
N THR A 145 -7.32 6.13 10.96
CA THR A 145 -6.95 4.73 11.24
C THR A 145 -5.46 4.49 11.00
N TYR A 146 -4.95 5.00 9.88
CA TYR A 146 -3.51 4.90 9.57
C TYR A 146 -2.66 5.77 10.49
N GLN A 147 -3.16 6.94 10.89
CA GLN A 147 -2.47 7.81 11.85
C GLN A 147 -2.34 7.16 13.23
N LEU A 148 -3.41 6.53 13.73
CA LEU A 148 -3.34 5.77 14.98
C LEU A 148 -2.36 4.60 14.89
N LEU A 149 -2.45 3.82 13.81
CA LEU A 149 -1.55 2.68 13.60
C LEU A 149 -0.10 3.13 13.47
N ALA A 150 0.17 4.26 12.80
CA ALA A 150 1.49 4.87 12.73
C ALA A 150 1.99 5.31 14.12
N GLY A 151 1.13 5.92 14.93
CA GLY A 151 1.46 6.31 16.31
C GLY A 151 1.83 5.11 17.17
N PHE A 152 1.05 4.04 17.14
CA PHE A 152 1.37 2.79 17.86
C PHE A 152 2.69 2.18 17.38
N SER A 153 2.90 2.09 16.08
CA SER A 153 4.14 1.55 15.52
C SER A 153 5.36 2.38 15.90
N ALA A 154 5.25 3.71 15.87
CA ALA A 154 6.32 4.61 16.27
C ALA A 154 6.64 4.48 17.77
N THR A 155 5.61 4.38 18.64
CA THR A 155 5.78 4.19 20.08
C THR A 155 6.50 2.87 20.38
N LEU A 156 6.11 1.80 19.69
CA LEU A 156 6.75 0.49 19.85
C LEU A 156 8.22 0.53 19.42
N LEU A 157 8.52 1.11 18.26
CA LEU A 157 9.90 1.29 17.78
C LEU A 157 10.77 2.11 18.74
N LEU A 158 10.22 3.20 19.29
CA LEU A 158 10.93 4.01 20.29
C LEU A 158 11.19 3.22 21.57
N ALA A 159 10.25 2.42 22.04
CA ALA A 159 10.43 1.55 23.20
C ALA A 159 11.53 0.49 22.96
N GLU A 160 11.56 -0.12 21.79
CA GLU A 160 12.59 -1.08 21.39
C GLU A 160 13.98 -0.45 21.33
N LEU A 161 14.09 0.75 20.75
CA LEU A 161 15.34 1.51 20.70
C LEU A 161 15.82 1.86 22.11
N ALA A 162 14.93 2.35 22.97
CA ALA A 162 15.27 2.71 24.34
C ALA A 162 15.74 1.49 25.13
N PHE A 163 15.06 0.34 24.95
CA PHE A 163 15.45 -0.92 25.59
C PHE A 163 16.80 -1.43 25.08
N GLY A 164 17.01 -1.43 23.77
CA GLY A 164 18.28 -1.84 23.16
C GLY A 164 19.46 -0.96 23.59
N LEU A 165 19.27 0.37 23.64
CA LEU A 165 20.27 1.30 24.16
C LEU A 165 20.53 1.09 25.66
N GLY A 166 19.48 0.81 26.44
CA GLY A 166 19.61 0.50 27.87
C GLY A 166 20.41 -0.77 28.16
N ILE A 167 20.27 -1.79 27.34
CA ILE A 167 21.06 -3.02 27.42
C ILE A 167 22.52 -2.73 27.04
N ALA A 168 22.75 -2.05 25.92
CA ALA A 168 24.09 -1.68 25.46
C ALA A 168 24.84 -0.82 26.49
N ALA A 169 24.17 0.11 27.16
CA ALA A 169 24.75 0.97 28.19
C ALA A 169 25.13 0.20 29.51
N ARG A 170 24.47 -0.93 29.74
CA ARG A 170 24.73 -1.78 30.92
C ARG A 170 25.85 -2.82 30.72
N GLY A 171 26.41 -2.91 29.51
CA GLY A 171 27.53 -3.79 29.19
C GLY A 171 27.21 -5.29 29.24
N LEU A 172 25.94 -5.66 29.00
CA LEU A 172 25.47 -7.05 28.89
C LEU A 172 25.52 -7.52 27.45
#